data_fc56b5758f625521ee6ca5737475def0
#
_entry.id   fc56b5758f625521ee6ca5737475def0
#
_cell.length_a   1.000
_cell.length_b   1.000
_cell.length_c   1.000
_cell.angle_alpha   90.00
_cell.angle_beta   90.00
_cell.angle_gamma   90.00
#
_symmetry.space_group_name_H-M   'P 1'
#
loop_
_entity.id
_entity.type
_entity.pdbx_description
1 polymer ?
#
loop_
_entity_poly.entity_id
_entity_poly.type
_entity_poly.pdbx_seq_one_letter_code
_entity_poly.pdbx_strand_id
1 'polypeptide(L)'
;MDFAQQHHQATPVLLANVWDVPSARAAAAAGYSALGTSSAAIADTFGYNDGEELSFAELLLLVTRIREQVALPLSVDMEFGYGASVAEVVDNLRALAQTGVAGVNLEDSLVADGERRLVDAETYARRLRAVKTGLEQAGVALFLNIRTDPFLLNRRQALAETVARGQLYARNGADGLFVPCVTEAADIAAIAAAVALPLNVMAMPALPDIDQLTRLGVKRISMGNALHSALQEHLHSLLQNVRQQQSFKGVFSHAGD
;
A
#
# COMPACT_ATOMS: atom_id res chain seq x y z
N MET A 1 4.46 10.58 -17.77
CA MET A 1 3.04 10.12 -17.54
C MET A 1 2.74 10.39 -16.10
N ASP A 2 1.63 11.05 -15.81
CA ASP A 2 1.18 11.32 -14.44
C ASP A 2 0.84 10.00 -13.72
N PHE A 3 1.07 9.95 -12.40
CA PHE A 3 0.84 8.73 -11.59
C PHE A 3 -0.61 8.23 -11.68
N ALA A 4 -1.59 9.13 -11.63
CA ALA A 4 -2.99 8.76 -11.80
C ALA A 4 -3.26 8.12 -13.18
N GLN A 5 -2.68 8.66 -14.25
CA GLN A 5 -2.84 8.14 -15.61
C GLN A 5 -2.25 6.73 -15.79
N GLN A 6 -1.23 6.35 -14.99
CA GLN A 6 -0.67 5.00 -15.02
C GLN A 6 -1.72 3.94 -14.68
N HIS A 7 -2.68 4.26 -13.79
CA HIS A 7 -3.75 3.33 -13.38
C HIS A 7 -4.84 3.12 -14.43
N HIS A 8 -4.80 3.85 -15.54
CA HIS A 8 -5.76 3.72 -16.66
C HIS A 8 -5.14 3.06 -17.90
N GLN A 9 -3.92 2.54 -17.82
CA GLN A 9 -3.26 1.83 -18.91
C GLN A 9 -3.81 0.40 -19.09
N ALA A 10 -3.49 -0.22 -20.24
CA ALA A 10 -3.86 -1.60 -20.53
C ALA A 10 -3.19 -2.57 -19.53
N THR A 11 -1.92 -2.35 -19.21
CA THR A 11 -1.17 -3.14 -18.24
C THR A 11 -1.26 -2.53 -16.84
N PRO A 12 -1.36 -3.34 -15.77
CA PRO A 12 -1.39 -2.81 -14.42
C PRO A 12 -0.05 -2.17 -14.03
N VAL A 13 -0.12 -1.17 -13.16
CA VAL A 13 1.07 -0.62 -12.48
C VAL A 13 1.58 -1.65 -11.49
N LEU A 14 2.80 -2.12 -11.69
CA LEU A 14 3.48 -2.97 -10.72
C LEU A 14 4.26 -2.08 -9.75
N LEU A 15 3.84 -2.05 -8.48
CA LEU A 15 4.48 -1.29 -7.43
C LEU A 15 5.43 -2.17 -6.62
N ALA A 16 6.70 -1.76 -6.51
CA ALA A 16 7.55 -2.29 -5.45
C ALA A 16 7.18 -1.61 -4.13
N ASN A 17 6.88 -2.40 -3.11
CA ASN A 17 6.71 -1.87 -1.76
C ASN A 17 8.08 -1.73 -1.09
N VAL A 18 8.32 -0.54 -0.53
CA VAL A 18 9.59 -0.12 0.06
C VAL A 18 9.37 0.37 1.49
N TRP A 19 10.41 0.34 2.32
CA TRP A 19 10.33 0.69 3.74
C TRP A 19 11.51 1.54 4.21
N ASP A 20 12.51 1.75 3.33
CA ASP A 20 13.69 2.57 3.58
C ASP A 20 14.32 3.05 2.25
N VAL A 21 15.38 3.83 2.37
CA VAL A 21 16.12 4.34 1.19
C VAL A 21 16.80 3.21 0.40
N PRO A 22 17.47 2.22 1.03
CA PRO A 22 18.06 1.09 0.29
C PRO A 22 17.05 0.32 -0.54
N SER A 23 15.88 -0.04 0.02
CA SER A 23 14.83 -0.76 -0.71
C SER A 23 14.27 0.08 -1.87
N ALA A 24 14.09 1.39 -1.67
CA ALA A 24 13.63 2.30 -2.73
C ALA A 24 14.65 2.41 -3.89
N ARG A 25 15.95 2.50 -3.59
CA ARG A 25 17.01 2.50 -4.59
C ARG A 25 17.08 1.17 -5.34
N ALA A 26 16.96 0.05 -4.63
CA ALA A 26 16.95 -1.27 -5.25
C ALA A 26 15.78 -1.44 -6.23
N ALA A 27 14.59 -1.00 -5.85
CA ALA A 27 13.43 -1.02 -6.73
C ALA A 27 13.61 -0.12 -7.96
N ALA A 28 14.16 1.09 -7.80
CA ALA A 28 14.48 1.98 -8.91
C ALA A 28 15.51 1.36 -9.88
N ALA A 29 16.57 0.74 -9.34
CA ALA A 29 17.59 0.03 -10.12
C ALA A 29 17.03 -1.19 -10.86
N ALA A 30 16.02 -1.87 -10.28
CA ALA A 30 15.32 -2.98 -10.91
C ALA A 30 14.33 -2.55 -12.01
N GLY A 31 14.16 -1.25 -12.27
CA GLY A 31 13.35 -0.72 -13.38
C GLY A 31 11.85 -0.56 -13.05
N TYR A 32 11.47 -0.53 -11.77
CA TYR A 32 10.08 -0.20 -11.42
C TYR A 32 9.73 1.23 -11.81
N SER A 33 8.49 1.44 -12.25
CA SER A 33 8.01 2.76 -12.70
C SER A 33 7.33 3.58 -11.59
N ALA A 34 7.00 2.94 -10.48
CA ALA A 34 6.41 3.56 -9.31
C ALA A 34 6.69 2.73 -8.04
N LEU A 35 6.67 3.38 -6.90
CA LEU A 35 6.90 2.79 -5.59
C LEU A 35 5.68 2.95 -4.69
N GLY A 36 5.50 2.02 -3.75
CA GLY A 36 4.59 2.17 -2.62
C GLY A 36 5.33 1.96 -1.31
N THR A 37 4.97 2.61 -0.23
CA THR A 37 5.45 2.19 1.09
C THR A 37 4.64 0.99 1.60
N SER A 38 5.17 0.29 2.59
CA SER A 38 4.45 -0.71 3.37
C SER A 38 4.50 -0.30 4.84
N SER A 39 3.35 0.04 5.42
CA SER A 39 3.22 0.39 6.83
C SER A 39 3.78 -0.71 7.74
N ALA A 40 3.39 -1.97 7.50
CA ALA A 40 3.85 -3.12 8.26
C ALA A 40 5.39 -3.30 8.21
N ALA A 41 6.02 -3.12 7.04
CA ALA A 41 7.47 -3.22 6.91
C ALA A 41 8.19 -2.05 7.59
N ILE A 42 7.63 -0.84 7.52
CA ILE A 42 8.15 0.34 8.22
C ILE A 42 8.02 0.15 9.73
N ALA A 43 6.84 -0.22 10.22
CA ALA A 43 6.60 -0.46 11.64
C ALA A 43 7.60 -1.49 12.20
N ASP A 44 7.77 -2.64 11.52
CA ASP A 44 8.74 -3.67 11.93
C ASP A 44 10.18 -3.13 11.97
N THR A 45 10.58 -2.30 10.99
CA THR A 45 11.91 -1.68 10.95
C THR A 45 12.16 -0.76 12.15
N PHE A 46 11.13 -0.12 12.68
CA PHE A 46 11.20 0.74 13.86
C PHE A 46 10.88 0.02 15.18
N GLY A 47 10.51 -1.28 15.12
CA GLY A 47 10.17 -2.08 16.30
C GLY A 47 8.76 -1.85 16.83
N TYR A 48 7.85 -1.35 15.98
CA TYR A 48 6.42 -1.17 16.29
C TYR A 48 5.57 -2.26 15.65
N ASN A 49 4.35 -2.43 16.13
CA ASN A 49 3.33 -3.19 15.42
C ASN A 49 2.66 -2.33 14.33
N ASP A 50 2.10 -2.99 13.32
CA ASP A 50 1.27 -2.35 12.29
C ASP A 50 -0.05 -1.85 12.90
N GLY A 51 -0.49 -0.65 12.56
CA GLY A 51 -1.73 -0.05 13.09
C GLY A 51 -1.56 1.31 13.75
N GLU A 52 -0.75 2.19 13.16
CA GLU A 52 -0.48 3.56 13.62
C GLU A 52 0.23 3.67 14.99
N GLU A 53 0.99 2.63 15.41
CA GLU A 53 1.90 2.76 16.55
C GLU A 53 3.09 3.66 16.22
N LEU A 54 3.58 3.64 14.97
CA LEU A 54 4.53 4.60 14.44
C LEU A 54 3.86 5.98 14.36
N SER A 55 4.54 7.04 14.78
CA SER A 55 3.99 8.39 14.66
C SER A 55 4.02 8.90 13.21
N PHE A 56 3.09 9.80 12.86
CA PHE A 56 3.11 10.47 11.55
C PHE A 56 4.43 11.22 11.30
N ALA A 57 5.05 11.80 12.32
CA ALA A 57 6.32 12.51 12.18
C ALA A 57 7.47 11.59 11.77
N GLU A 58 7.53 10.37 12.29
CA GLU A 58 8.51 9.34 11.88
C GLU A 58 8.26 8.87 10.46
N LEU A 59 7.00 8.61 10.09
CA LEU A 59 6.62 8.26 8.72
C LEU A 59 7.02 9.37 7.74
N LEU A 60 6.70 10.64 8.05
CA LEU A 60 7.02 11.79 7.20
C LEU A 60 8.53 11.95 7.03
N LEU A 61 9.32 11.76 8.09
CA LEU A 61 10.77 11.81 8.02
C LEU A 61 11.32 10.74 7.06
N LEU A 62 10.84 9.50 7.18
CA LEU A 62 11.26 8.40 6.32
C LEU A 62 10.87 8.65 4.85
N VAL A 63 9.63 9.06 4.60
CA VAL A 63 9.13 9.40 3.26
C VAL A 63 9.96 10.52 2.64
N THR A 64 10.28 11.56 3.41
CA THR A 64 11.16 12.65 2.96
C THR A 64 12.52 12.11 2.52
N ARG A 65 13.14 11.22 3.30
CA ARG A 65 14.43 10.60 2.95
C ARG A 65 14.36 9.76 1.69
N ILE A 66 13.28 9.00 1.48
CA ILE A 66 13.07 8.23 0.24
C ILE A 66 12.94 9.19 -0.94
N ARG A 67 12.12 10.25 -0.81
CA ARG A 67 11.89 11.23 -1.89
C ARG A 67 13.15 12.01 -2.30
N GLU A 68 14.03 12.34 -1.36
CA GLU A 68 15.32 12.97 -1.63
C GLU A 68 16.24 12.08 -2.49
N GLN A 69 16.05 10.78 -2.51
CA GLN A 69 16.97 9.81 -3.12
C GLN A 69 16.42 9.15 -4.39
N VAL A 70 15.10 9.13 -4.58
CA VAL A 70 14.45 8.45 -5.71
C VAL A 70 13.38 9.35 -6.31
N ALA A 71 13.48 9.59 -7.62
CA ALA A 71 12.55 10.47 -8.36
C ALA A 71 11.26 9.79 -8.80
N LEU A 72 11.15 8.45 -8.67
CA LEU A 72 9.94 7.70 -9.06
C LEU A 72 8.70 8.17 -8.28
N PRO A 73 7.52 8.14 -8.90
CA PRO A 73 6.27 8.36 -8.16
C PRO A 73 6.18 7.44 -6.94
N LEU A 74 5.84 8.01 -5.79
CA LEU A 74 5.70 7.29 -4.53
C LEU A 74 4.26 7.39 -4.03
N SER A 75 3.65 6.25 -3.70
CA SER A 75 2.37 6.14 -2.99
C SER A 75 2.64 5.72 -1.55
N VAL A 76 2.18 6.51 -0.57
CA VAL A 76 2.43 6.24 0.86
C VAL A 76 1.26 5.51 1.48
N ASP A 77 1.55 4.46 2.24
CA ASP A 77 0.55 3.77 3.07
C ASP A 77 0.32 4.57 4.34
N MET A 78 -0.87 5.16 4.44
CA MET A 78 -1.28 6.07 5.50
C MET A 78 -2.26 5.42 6.49
N GLU A 79 -2.43 4.10 6.40
CA GLU A 79 -3.33 3.35 7.28
C GLU A 79 -4.70 4.04 7.42
N PHE A 80 -5.16 4.35 8.64
CA PHE A 80 -6.41 5.09 8.84
C PHE A 80 -6.26 6.62 8.71
N GLY A 81 -5.02 7.14 8.55
CA GLY A 81 -4.72 8.55 8.25
C GLY A 81 -3.91 9.28 9.30
N TYR A 82 -3.48 8.61 10.37
CA TYR A 82 -2.66 9.21 11.44
C TYR A 82 -3.29 10.46 12.08
N GLY A 83 -4.62 10.48 12.19
CA GLY A 83 -5.33 11.61 12.76
C GLY A 83 -6.71 11.24 13.29
N ALA A 84 -7.05 11.73 14.48
CA ALA A 84 -8.34 11.51 15.13
C ALA A 84 -9.48 12.27 14.41
N SER A 85 -9.19 13.41 13.81
CA SER A 85 -10.12 14.26 13.07
C SER A 85 -9.82 14.29 11.57
N VAL A 86 -10.82 14.67 10.76
CA VAL A 86 -10.63 14.91 9.32
C VAL A 86 -9.61 16.03 9.08
N ALA A 87 -9.60 17.08 9.90
CA ALA A 87 -8.66 18.19 9.76
C ALA A 87 -7.21 17.72 9.93
N GLU A 88 -6.92 16.91 10.95
CA GLU A 88 -5.59 16.33 11.17
C GLU A 88 -5.16 15.44 10.00
N VAL A 89 -6.07 14.59 9.47
CA VAL A 89 -5.75 13.76 8.29
C VAL A 89 -5.44 14.63 7.07
N VAL A 90 -6.21 15.70 6.83
CA VAL A 90 -5.95 16.64 5.73
C VAL A 90 -4.61 17.33 5.91
N ASP A 91 -4.23 17.76 7.13
CA ASP A 91 -2.95 18.38 7.39
C ASP A 91 -1.78 17.41 7.20
N ASN A 92 -1.92 16.16 7.62
CA ASN A 92 -0.95 15.09 7.37
C ASN A 92 -0.75 14.84 5.87
N LEU A 93 -1.85 14.73 5.11
CA LEU A 93 -1.80 14.54 3.66
C LEU A 93 -1.19 15.73 2.92
N ARG A 94 -1.42 16.96 3.39
CA ARG A 94 -0.78 18.16 2.88
C ARG A 94 0.73 18.15 3.11
N ALA A 95 1.17 17.75 4.31
CA ALA A 95 2.58 17.62 4.63
C ALA A 95 3.28 16.57 3.73
N LEU A 96 2.63 15.43 3.49
CA LEU A 96 3.14 14.44 2.54
C LEU A 96 3.20 14.98 1.10
N ALA A 97 2.17 15.67 0.63
CA ALA A 97 2.15 16.24 -0.71
C ALA A 97 3.31 17.21 -0.94
N GLN A 98 3.73 17.97 0.09
CA GLN A 98 4.88 18.86 0.03
C GLN A 98 6.21 18.14 -0.21
N THR A 99 6.31 16.84 0.11
CA THR A 99 7.49 16.01 -0.21
C THR A 99 7.50 15.53 -1.66
N GLY A 100 6.44 15.78 -2.43
CA GLY A 100 6.28 15.30 -3.80
C GLY A 100 5.76 13.86 -3.90
N VAL A 101 5.06 13.36 -2.89
CA VAL A 101 4.31 12.09 -2.92
C VAL A 101 3.19 12.19 -3.95
N ALA A 102 2.98 11.14 -4.75
CA ALA A 102 2.01 11.12 -5.84
C ALA A 102 0.62 10.59 -5.43
N GLY A 103 0.57 9.79 -4.38
CA GLY A 103 -0.68 9.21 -3.88
C GLY A 103 -0.52 8.59 -2.51
N VAL A 104 -1.63 8.15 -1.95
CA VAL A 104 -1.67 7.48 -0.65
C VAL A 104 -2.66 6.31 -0.68
N ASN A 105 -2.42 5.31 0.18
CA ASN A 105 -3.49 4.41 0.61
C ASN A 105 -4.11 4.98 1.89
N LEU A 106 -5.43 4.93 1.98
CA LEU A 106 -6.20 5.13 3.21
C LEU A 106 -7.13 3.93 3.38
N GLU A 107 -7.26 3.39 4.59
CA GLU A 107 -8.03 2.18 4.82
C GLU A 107 -9.30 2.40 5.63
N ASP A 108 -10.30 1.53 5.41
CA ASP A 108 -11.60 1.58 6.08
C ASP A 108 -11.67 0.72 7.35
N SER A 109 -10.52 0.29 7.83
CA SER A 109 -10.35 -0.41 9.10
C SER A 109 -9.40 0.34 10.01
N LEU A 110 -9.50 0.09 11.30
CA LEU A 110 -8.59 0.63 12.31
C LEU A 110 -8.20 -0.49 13.28
N VAL A 111 -7.02 -0.35 13.88
CA VAL A 111 -6.59 -1.22 14.98
C VAL A 111 -6.94 -0.55 16.29
N ALA A 112 -7.73 -1.24 17.11
CA ALA A 112 -8.08 -0.82 18.46
C ALA A 112 -7.97 -2.02 19.41
N ASP A 113 -7.30 -1.83 20.54
CA ASP A 113 -7.05 -2.90 21.52
C ASP A 113 -6.35 -4.13 20.90
N GLY A 114 -5.47 -3.92 19.92
CA GLY A 114 -4.75 -4.98 19.19
C GLY A 114 -5.60 -5.74 18.16
N GLU A 115 -6.84 -5.34 17.93
CA GLU A 115 -7.72 -5.95 16.94
C GLU A 115 -8.05 -4.99 15.79
N ARG A 116 -7.93 -5.48 14.56
CA ARG A 116 -8.36 -4.74 13.37
C ARG A 116 -9.87 -4.87 13.17
N ARG A 117 -10.55 -3.75 13.01
CA ARG A 117 -12.01 -3.68 12.86
C ARG A 117 -12.41 -2.76 11.73
N LEU A 118 -13.36 -3.21 10.89
CA LEU A 118 -13.97 -2.37 9.86
C LEU A 118 -14.80 -1.26 10.50
N VAL A 119 -14.65 -0.05 9.99
CA VAL A 119 -15.53 1.08 10.26
C VAL A 119 -16.82 0.88 9.45
N ASP A 120 -17.93 1.41 9.94
CA ASP A 120 -19.18 1.47 9.19
C ASP A 120 -18.96 2.17 7.84
N ALA A 121 -19.44 1.56 6.76
CA ALA A 121 -19.13 1.99 5.40
C ALA A 121 -19.58 3.43 5.12
N GLU A 122 -20.79 3.81 5.56
CA GLU A 122 -21.32 5.16 5.36
C GLU A 122 -20.54 6.20 6.19
N THR A 123 -20.13 5.83 7.38
CA THR A 123 -19.30 6.68 8.25
C THR A 123 -17.93 6.91 7.61
N TYR A 124 -17.31 5.86 7.08
CA TYR A 124 -16.03 6.02 6.38
C TYR A 124 -16.18 6.82 5.09
N ALA A 125 -17.24 6.59 4.31
CA ALA A 125 -17.51 7.35 3.09
C ALA A 125 -17.68 8.86 3.35
N ARG A 126 -18.37 9.22 4.44
CA ARG A 126 -18.47 10.65 4.86
C ARG A 126 -17.10 11.22 5.23
N ARG A 127 -16.26 10.45 5.96
CA ARG A 127 -14.88 10.83 6.28
C ARG A 127 -14.07 11.05 5.00
N LEU A 128 -14.11 10.08 4.06
CA LEU A 128 -13.41 10.16 2.78
C LEU A 128 -13.80 11.40 1.98
N ARG A 129 -15.10 11.65 1.83
CA ARG A 129 -15.60 12.86 1.15
C ARG A 129 -15.06 14.14 1.80
N ALA A 130 -15.08 14.21 3.13
CA ALA A 130 -14.59 15.37 3.86
C ALA A 130 -13.07 15.56 3.68
N VAL A 131 -12.30 14.47 3.68
CA VAL A 131 -10.86 14.49 3.38
C VAL A 131 -10.62 14.99 1.95
N LYS A 132 -11.32 14.41 0.94
CA LYS A 132 -11.21 14.84 -0.47
C LYS A 132 -11.49 16.33 -0.64
N THR A 133 -12.59 16.80 -0.05
CA THR A 133 -12.96 18.23 -0.07
C THR A 133 -11.90 19.11 0.60
N GLY A 134 -11.34 18.69 1.73
CA GLY A 134 -10.28 19.44 2.40
C GLY A 134 -9.00 19.54 1.57
N LEU A 135 -8.62 18.48 0.86
CA LEU A 135 -7.50 18.49 -0.08
C LEU A 135 -7.75 19.41 -1.27
N GLU A 136 -8.94 19.36 -1.86
CA GLU A 136 -9.34 20.25 -2.97
C GLU A 136 -9.29 21.72 -2.56
N GLN A 137 -9.81 22.07 -1.38
CA GLN A 137 -9.75 23.42 -0.82
C GLN A 137 -8.31 23.89 -0.56
N ALA A 138 -7.42 22.95 -0.21
CA ALA A 138 -6.00 23.23 -0.02
C ALA A 138 -5.18 23.22 -1.32
N GLY A 139 -5.80 22.95 -2.48
CA GLY A 139 -5.11 22.85 -3.78
C GLY A 139 -4.15 21.67 -3.87
N VAL A 140 -4.39 20.60 -3.10
CA VAL A 140 -3.55 19.39 -3.05
C VAL A 140 -4.16 18.29 -3.91
N ALA A 141 -3.37 17.81 -4.88
CA ALA A 141 -3.72 16.67 -5.72
C ALA A 141 -2.92 15.44 -5.29
N LEU A 142 -3.60 14.46 -4.67
CA LEU A 142 -3.08 13.14 -4.33
C LEU A 142 -4.02 12.08 -4.87
N PHE A 143 -3.45 10.99 -5.42
CA PHE A 143 -4.23 9.81 -5.79
C PHE A 143 -4.64 9.05 -4.52
N LEU A 144 -5.94 9.05 -4.20
CA LEU A 144 -6.48 8.38 -3.03
C LEU A 144 -6.86 6.93 -3.38
N ASN A 145 -5.99 5.99 -3.05
CA ASN A 145 -6.21 4.56 -3.22
C ASN A 145 -6.85 4.00 -1.94
N ILE A 146 -8.15 3.79 -1.95
CA ILE A 146 -8.88 3.42 -0.75
C ILE A 146 -8.82 1.91 -0.55
N ARG A 147 -8.21 1.49 0.56
CA ARG A 147 -8.16 0.10 0.99
C ARG A 147 -9.44 -0.27 1.72
N THR A 148 -9.96 -1.46 1.39
CA THR A 148 -11.12 -2.03 2.08
C THR A 148 -10.82 -3.47 2.49
N ASP A 149 -11.08 -3.81 3.75
CA ASP A 149 -10.54 -5.00 4.42
C ASP A 149 -11.50 -6.20 4.63
N PRO A 150 -12.65 -6.38 3.94
CA PRO A 150 -13.50 -7.54 4.14
C PRO A 150 -12.80 -8.88 3.87
N PHE A 151 -11.94 -8.98 2.85
CA PHE A 151 -11.16 -10.17 2.56
C PHE A 151 -10.07 -10.41 3.59
N LEU A 152 -9.32 -9.39 4.00
CA LEU A 152 -8.31 -9.47 5.06
C LEU A 152 -8.90 -9.99 6.37
N LEU A 153 -10.12 -9.55 6.70
CA LEU A 153 -10.83 -9.94 7.91
C LEU A 153 -11.68 -11.22 7.76
N ASN A 154 -11.52 -11.94 6.64
CA ASN A 154 -12.24 -13.18 6.37
C ASN A 154 -13.77 -13.08 6.60
N ARG A 155 -14.37 -11.97 6.15
CA ARG A 155 -15.80 -11.73 6.30
C ARG A 155 -16.60 -12.75 5.48
N ARG A 156 -17.69 -13.27 6.04
CA ARG A 156 -18.53 -14.29 5.37
C ARG A 156 -19.05 -13.87 3.98
N GLN A 157 -19.27 -12.57 3.79
CA GLN A 157 -19.75 -11.99 2.52
C GLN A 157 -18.74 -11.00 1.96
N ALA A 158 -17.43 -11.33 2.04
CA ALA A 158 -16.35 -10.42 1.68
C ALA A 158 -16.52 -9.80 0.28
N LEU A 159 -16.88 -10.58 -0.73
CA LEU A 159 -17.12 -10.09 -2.09
C LEU A 159 -18.23 -9.04 -2.13
N ALA A 160 -19.40 -9.37 -1.63
CA ALA A 160 -20.56 -8.46 -1.67
C ALA A 160 -20.30 -7.18 -0.86
N GLU A 161 -19.67 -7.31 0.30
CA GLU A 161 -19.30 -6.17 1.14
C GLU A 161 -18.25 -5.29 0.46
N THR A 162 -17.23 -5.88 -0.16
CA THR A 162 -16.19 -5.16 -0.91
C THR A 162 -16.77 -4.38 -2.09
N VAL A 163 -17.66 -5.00 -2.87
CA VAL A 163 -18.32 -4.32 -4.00
C VAL A 163 -19.17 -3.14 -3.51
N ALA A 164 -19.99 -3.34 -2.47
CA ALA A 164 -20.81 -2.28 -1.92
C ALA A 164 -19.98 -1.09 -1.39
N ARG A 165 -18.90 -1.37 -0.64
CA ARG A 165 -17.95 -0.37 -0.13
C ARG A 165 -17.23 0.34 -1.29
N GLY A 166 -16.71 -0.40 -2.26
CA GLY A 166 -16.01 0.16 -3.42
C GLY A 166 -16.88 1.10 -4.23
N GLN A 167 -18.14 0.75 -4.50
CA GLN A 167 -19.12 1.62 -5.16
C GLN A 167 -19.43 2.88 -4.35
N LEU A 168 -19.53 2.73 -3.04
CA LEU A 168 -19.78 3.85 -2.13
C LEU A 168 -18.58 4.81 -2.12
N TYR A 169 -17.35 4.28 -2.03
CA TYR A 169 -16.13 5.09 -2.00
C TYR A 169 -15.85 5.79 -3.34
N ALA A 170 -16.18 5.14 -4.47
CA ALA A 170 -16.11 5.77 -5.79
C ALA A 170 -16.96 7.06 -5.87
N ARG A 171 -18.15 7.06 -5.27
CA ARG A 171 -19.02 8.25 -5.21
C ARG A 171 -18.57 9.29 -4.19
N ASN A 172 -17.60 8.95 -3.32
CA ASN A 172 -17.16 9.80 -2.22
C ASN A 172 -15.69 10.26 -2.33
N GLY A 173 -15.09 10.15 -3.54
CA GLY A 173 -13.80 10.77 -3.83
C GLY A 173 -12.60 9.84 -3.81
N ALA A 174 -12.80 8.51 -3.82
CA ALA A 174 -11.73 7.56 -4.09
C ALA A 174 -11.26 7.68 -5.55
N ASP A 175 -9.96 7.58 -5.78
CA ASP A 175 -9.35 7.54 -7.10
C ASP A 175 -8.95 6.09 -7.50
N GLY A 176 -8.84 5.18 -6.54
CA GLY A 176 -8.59 3.75 -6.71
C GLY A 176 -9.19 2.93 -5.56
N LEU A 177 -9.35 1.63 -5.78
CA LEU A 177 -9.79 0.67 -4.76
C LEU A 177 -8.70 -0.36 -4.54
N PHE A 178 -8.24 -0.52 -3.29
CA PHE A 178 -7.30 -1.54 -2.89
C PHE A 178 -7.99 -2.62 -2.06
N VAL A 179 -7.86 -3.87 -2.50
CA VAL A 179 -8.45 -5.04 -1.84
C VAL A 179 -7.33 -6.03 -1.50
N PRO A 180 -6.76 -5.96 -0.29
CA PRO A 180 -5.77 -6.94 0.14
C PRO A 180 -6.41 -8.31 0.34
N CYS A 181 -5.61 -9.36 0.20
CA CYS A 181 -5.98 -10.76 0.43
C CYS A 181 -7.07 -11.34 -0.50
N VAL A 182 -7.54 -10.61 -1.50
CA VAL A 182 -8.36 -11.23 -2.56
C VAL A 182 -7.44 -12.00 -3.51
N THR A 183 -7.69 -13.30 -3.70
CA THR A 183 -6.87 -14.18 -4.55
C THR A 183 -7.66 -14.93 -5.61
N GLU A 184 -8.96 -15.17 -5.38
CA GLU A 184 -9.80 -15.90 -6.33
C GLU A 184 -10.08 -15.07 -7.59
N ALA A 185 -9.75 -15.63 -8.77
CA ALA A 185 -9.91 -14.95 -10.05
C ALA A 185 -11.36 -14.49 -10.32
N ALA A 186 -12.34 -15.27 -9.88
CA ALA A 186 -13.77 -14.92 -10.02
C ALA A 186 -14.14 -13.69 -9.19
N ASP A 187 -13.63 -13.60 -7.95
CA ASP A 187 -13.88 -12.46 -7.06
C ASP A 187 -13.21 -11.19 -7.59
N ILE A 188 -11.94 -11.31 -8.04
CA ILE A 188 -11.20 -10.19 -8.65
C ILE A 188 -11.95 -9.65 -9.87
N ALA A 189 -12.40 -10.53 -10.78
CA ALA A 189 -13.16 -10.13 -11.95
C ALA A 189 -14.49 -9.46 -11.58
N ALA A 190 -15.20 -10.01 -10.59
CA ALA A 190 -16.47 -9.45 -10.12
C ALA A 190 -16.29 -8.04 -9.53
N ILE A 191 -15.25 -7.83 -8.71
CA ILE A 191 -14.93 -6.51 -8.15
C ILE A 191 -14.57 -5.51 -9.26
N ALA A 192 -13.67 -5.91 -10.18
CA ALA A 192 -13.21 -5.06 -11.28
C ALA A 192 -14.36 -4.64 -12.21
N ALA A 193 -15.33 -5.54 -12.44
CA ALA A 193 -16.52 -5.25 -13.27
C ALA A 193 -17.56 -4.37 -12.56
N ALA A 194 -17.70 -4.52 -11.24
CA ALA A 194 -18.75 -3.86 -10.47
C ALA A 194 -18.38 -2.48 -9.93
N VAL A 195 -17.08 -2.18 -9.76
CA VAL A 195 -16.59 -0.93 -9.16
C VAL A 195 -15.87 -0.10 -10.22
N ALA A 196 -16.34 1.12 -10.45
CA ALA A 196 -15.78 2.04 -11.46
C ALA A 196 -14.52 2.75 -10.96
N LEU A 197 -13.58 2.00 -10.38
CA LEU A 197 -12.28 2.48 -9.91
C LEU A 197 -11.17 1.53 -10.38
N PRO A 198 -9.96 2.04 -10.63
CA PRO A 198 -8.79 1.18 -10.81
C PRO A 198 -8.62 0.24 -9.61
N LEU A 199 -8.68 -1.08 -9.86
CA LEU A 199 -8.52 -2.10 -8.82
C LEU A 199 -7.04 -2.35 -8.54
N ASN A 200 -6.65 -2.23 -7.29
CA ASN A 200 -5.37 -2.68 -6.75
C ASN A 200 -5.56 -4.01 -5.99
N VAL A 201 -4.76 -5.00 -6.33
CA VAL A 201 -4.60 -6.24 -5.56
C VAL A 201 -3.20 -6.32 -4.94
N MET A 202 -3.03 -7.15 -3.92
CA MET A 202 -1.75 -7.37 -3.25
C MET A 202 -1.19 -8.75 -3.58
N ALA A 203 0.10 -8.84 -3.83
CA ALA A 203 0.79 -10.11 -4.05
C ALA A 203 0.61 -11.04 -2.85
N MET A 204 0.05 -12.21 -3.11
CA MET A 204 -0.20 -13.30 -2.17
C MET A 204 0.20 -14.62 -2.85
N PRO A 205 0.54 -15.69 -2.09
CA PRO A 205 0.97 -16.96 -2.69
C PRO A 205 -0.02 -17.57 -3.68
N ALA A 206 -1.32 -17.37 -3.49
CA ALA A 206 -2.38 -17.89 -4.36
C ALA A 206 -2.89 -16.87 -5.41
N LEU A 207 -2.27 -15.66 -5.50
CA LEU A 207 -2.70 -14.66 -6.46
C LEU A 207 -2.39 -15.14 -7.89
N PRO A 208 -3.30 -14.97 -8.87
CA PRO A 208 -3.02 -15.22 -10.28
C PRO A 208 -1.81 -14.46 -10.80
N ASP A 209 -1.19 -14.93 -11.87
CA ASP A 209 -0.08 -14.24 -12.53
C ASP A 209 -0.49 -12.87 -13.11
N ILE A 210 0.51 -12.05 -13.44
CA ILE A 210 0.29 -10.66 -13.91
C ILE A 210 -0.54 -10.61 -15.19
N ASP A 211 -0.33 -11.56 -16.11
CA ASP A 211 -1.09 -11.63 -17.38
C ASP A 211 -2.56 -11.96 -17.13
N GLN A 212 -2.83 -12.88 -16.21
CA GLN A 212 -4.19 -13.20 -15.81
C GLN A 212 -4.85 -12.03 -15.07
N LEU A 213 -4.15 -11.38 -14.13
CA LEU A 213 -4.63 -10.19 -13.43
C LEU A 213 -4.96 -9.06 -14.41
N THR A 214 -4.15 -8.88 -15.46
CA THR A 214 -4.42 -7.90 -16.52
C THR A 214 -5.73 -8.21 -17.23
N ARG A 215 -5.96 -9.47 -17.62
CA ARG A 215 -7.22 -9.91 -18.24
C ARG A 215 -8.43 -9.77 -17.32
N LEU A 216 -8.25 -9.89 -16.01
CA LEU A 216 -9.29 -9.71 -15.00
C LEU A 216 -9.61 -8.24 -14.72
N GLY A 217 -8.88 -7.29 -15.34
CA GLY A 217 -9.15 -5.86 -15.20
C GLY A 217 -8.41 -5.18 -14.04
N VAL A 218 -7.46 -5.86 -13.39
CA VAL A 218 -6.60 -5.25 -12.37
C VAL A 218 -5.78 -4.11 -12.98
N LYS A 219 -5.61 -3.01 -12.24
CA LYS A 219 -4.88 -1.83 -12.68
C LYS A 219 -3.65 -1.50 -11.85
N ARG A 220 -3.53 -2.08 -10.68
CA ARG A 220 -2.36 -1.93 -9.80
C ARG A 220 -2.13 -3.24 -9.05
N ILE A 221 -0.86 -3.62 -8.95
CA ILE A 221 -0.40 -4.77 -8.16
C ILE A 221 0.65 -4.26 -7.18
N SER A 222 0.41 -4.44 -5.90
CA SER A 222 1.33 -4.11 -4.80
C SER A 222 1.82 -5.38 -4.11
N MET A 223 2.86 -5.30 -3.29
CA MET A 223 3.51 -6.47 -2.69
C MET A 223 3.37 -6.51 -1.16
N GLY A 224 2.75 -5.48 -0.55
CA GLY A 224 2.64 -5.39 0.89
C GLY A 224 4.01 -5.44 1.56
N ASN A 225 4.16 -6.24 2.62
CA ASN A 225 5.42 -6.47 3.32
C ASN A 225 6.21 -7.70 2.80
N ALA A 226 5.76 -8.35 1.72
CA ALA A 226 6.34 -9.63 1.28
C ALA A 226 7.85 -9.55 0.98
N LEU A 227 8.31 -8.47 0.33
CA LEU A 227 9.74 -8.28 0.05
C LEU A 227 10.55 -8.06 1.33
N HIS A 228 10.02 -7.31 2.29
CA HIS A 228 10.66 -7.10 3.59
C HIS A 228 10.78 -8.43 4.34
N SER A 229 9.70 -9.19 4.47
CA SER A 229 9.69 -10.50 5.14
C SER A 229 10.70 -11.46 4.51
N ALA A 230 10.73 -11.55 3.17
CA ALA A 230 11.69 -12.40 2.47
C ALA A 230 13.16 -11.98 2.73
N LEU A 231 13.43 -10.66 2.81
CA LEU A 231 14.76 -10.15 3.14
C LEU A 231 15.15 -10.49 4.58
N GLN A 232 14.24 -10.35 5.55
CA GLN A 232 14.48 -10.70 6.95
C GLN A 232 14.73 -12.20 7.14
N GLU A 233 13.95 -13.05 6.46
CA GLU A 233 14.17 -14.50 6.46
C GLU A 233 15.54 -14.87 5.89
N HIS A 234 15.94 -14.21 4.78
CA HIS A 234 17.27 -14.43 4.19
C HIS A 234 18.39 -13.98 5.13
N LEU A 235 18.28 -12.81 5.75
CA LEU A 235 19.23 -12.31 6.74
C LEU A 235 19.35 -13.27 7.91
N HIS A 236 18.23 -13.74 8.46
CA HIS A 236 18.22 -14.73 9.54
C HIS A 236 18.96 -16.01 9.15
N SER A 237 18.70 -16.52 7.95
CA SER A 237 19.35 -17.72 7.41
C SER A 237 20.87 -17.54 7.25
N LEU A 238 21.32 -16.38 6.75
CA LEU A 238 22.75 -16.06 6.65
C LEU A 238 23.43 -16.04 8.03
N LEU A 239 22.81 -15.37 9.01
CA LEU A 239 23.34 -15.29 10.38
C LEU A 239 23.43 -16.69 11.03
N GLN A 240 22.41 -17.53 10.87
CA GLN A 240 22.42 -18.89 11.35
C GLN A 240 23.54 -19.71 10.71
N ASN A 241 23.70 -19.62 9.39
CA ASN A 241 24.75 -20.37 8.65
C ASN A 241 26.15 -19.97 9.11
N VAL A 242 26.42 -18.65 9.26
CA VAL A 242 27.71 -18.17 9.79
C VAL A 242 28.01 -18.79 11.17
N ARG A 243 27.00 -18.75 12.06
CA ARG A 243 27.14 -19.26 13.43
C ARG A 243 27.34 -20.77 13.49
N GLN A 244 26.59 -21.54 12.68
CA GLN A 244 26.63 -23.01 12.68
C GLN A 244 27.88 -23.54 11.96
N GLN A 245 28.25 -22.96 10.82
CA GLN A 245 29.36 -23.41 10.00
C GLN A 245 30.70 -22.80 10.43
N GLN A 246 30.69 -21.83 11.33
CA GLN A 246 31.89 -21.07 11.74
C GLN A 246 32.68 -20.54 10.52
N SER A 247 31.95 -20.09 9.50
CA SER A 247 32.49 -19.69 8.21
C SER A 247 31.69 -18.53 7.62
N PHE A 248 32.37 -17.56 7.02
CA PHE A 248 31.76 -16.43 6.32
C PHE A 248 31.51 -16.70 4.82
N LYS A 249 31.85 -17.86 4.30
CA LYS A 249 31.78 -18.18 2.86
C LYS A 249 30.38 -17.91 2.29
N GLY A 250 29.32 -18.25 3.02
CA GLY A 250 27.95 -18.02 2.58
C GLY A 250 27.55 -16.56 2.43
N VAL A 251 28.19 -15.63 3.15
CA VAL A 251 27.93 -14.19 3.06
C VAL A 251 28.44 -13.61 1.75
N PHE A 252 29.52 -14.15 1.21
CA PHE A 252 30.19 -13.64 0.00
C PHE A 252 29.85 -14.43 -1.26
N SER A 253 29.02 -15.46 -1.18
CA SER A 253 28.64 -16.29 -2.35
C SER A 253 27.84 -15.54 -3.43
N HIS A 254 27.42 -14.31 -3.16
CA HIS A 254 26.69 -13.45 -4.11
C HIS A 254 27.51 -12.25 -4.60
N ALA A 255 28.73 -12.07 -4.11
CA ALA A 255 29.67 -11.09 -4.65
C ALA A 255 30.32 -11.71 -5.89
N GLY A 256 29.72 -11.49 -7.04
CA GLY A 256 29.95 -12.06 -8.35
C GLY A 256 31.37 -12.55 -8.67
N ASP A 257 31.41 -13.68 -9.32
CA ASP A 257 32.47 -14.02 -10.28
C ASP A 257 32.32 -13.17 -11.55
#